data_f659cc1666ba85baf91a1c13bd3847ba
#
_entry.id   f659cc1666ba85baf91a1c13bd3847ba
#
_cell.length_a   1.000
_cell.length_b   1.000
_cell.length_c   1.000
_cell.angle_alpha   90.00
_cell.angle_beta   90.00
_cell.angle_gamma   90.00
#
_symmetry.space_group_name_H-M   'P 1'
#
loop_
_entity.id
_entity.type
_entity.pdbx_description
1 polymer ?
#
loop_
_entity_poly.entity_id
_entity_poly.type
_entity_poly.pdbx_seq_one_letter_code
_entity_poly.pdbx_strand_id
1 'polypeptide(L)'
;MAQLMMQKQYGDSTVTVCHSRSKTLKEECRAADIIIAAIGSPEFVTADMVKDGAVIVDVGTTRVPDATRKSGFRLTGDVKFDEVAPKCSFITPVPGGVGPMTICSLMKNTLAAGKKEYYK
;
A
#
# COMPACT_ATOMS: atom_id res chain seq x y z
N MET A 1 1.96 11.02 -0.47
CA MET A 1 1.90 10.27 0.81
C MET A 1 3.05 10.68 1.74
N ALA A 2 4.33 10.53 1.37
CA ALA A 2 5.47 10.83 2.24
C ALA A 2 5.41 12.22 2.90
N GLN A 3 5.21 13.27 2.12
CA GLN A 3 5.10 14.64 2.63
C GLN A 3 3.95 14.80 3.65
N LEU A 4 2.83 14.11 3.44
CA LEU A 4 1.69 14.16 4.36
C LEU A 4 2.01 13.47 5.69
N MET A 5 2.69 12.32 5.65
CA MET A 5 3.05 11.57 6.85
C MET A 5 4.09 12.27 7.72
N MET A 6 4.94 13.13 7.14
CA MET A 6 5.92 13.93 7.89
C MET A 6 5.33 15.14 8.60
N GLN A 7 4.11 15.57 8.26
CA GLN A 7 3.52 16.77 8.86
C GLN A 7 3.06 16.50 10.29
N LYS A 8 3.43 17.39 11.22
CA LYS A 8 3.08 17.31 12.65
C LYS A 8 1.59 17.14 12.93
N GLN A 9 0.74 17.73 12.09
CA GLN A 9 -0.73 17.69 12.28
C GLN A 9 -1.36 16.37 11.78
N TYR A 10 -0.66 15.57 10.99
CA TYR A 10 -1.23 14.40 10.31
C TYR A 10 -0.55 13.08 10.66
N GLY A 11 0.75 13.02 10.72
CA GLY A 11 1.46 11.78 10.92
C GLY A 11 2.64 11.88 11.89
N ASP A 12 3.34 13.01 11.88
CA ASP A 12 4.55 13.26 12.68
C ASP A 12 5.55 12.10 12.65
N SER A 13 5.67 11.50 11.46
CA SER A 13 6.39 10.24 11.27
C SER A 13 7.74 10.49 10.60
N THR A 14 8.73 9.68 10.95
CA THR A 14 9.95 9.55 10.15
C THR A 14 9.62 8.74 8.90
N VAL A 15 9.87 9.28 7.71
CA VAL A 15 9.53 8.65 6.45
C VAL A 15 10.77 8.39 5.61
N THR A 16 10.99 7.14 5.25
CA THR A 16 12.01 6.72 4.28
C THR A 16 11.34 6.40 2.95
N VAL A 17 11.80 7.03 1.88
CA VAL A 17 11.31 6.75 0.53
C VAL A 17 12.33 5.90 -0.21
N CYS A 18 11.91 4.69 -0.58
CA CYS A 18 12.72 3.74 -1.32
C CYS A 18 12.23 3.59 -2.77
N HIS A 19 13.12 3.19 -3.65
CA HIS A 19 12.83 2.89 -5.05
C HIS A 19 13.75 1.76 -5.57
N SER A 20 13.59 1.34 -6.80
CA SER A 20 14.31 0.22 -7.42
C SER A 20 15.85 0.31 -7.38
N ARG A 21 16.41 1.50 -7.16
CA ARG A 21 17.86 1.72 -7.03
C ARG A 21 18.33 1.87 -5.58
N SER A 22 17.44 1.75 -4.60
CA SER A 22 17.79 1.79 -3.17
C SER A 22 18.58 0.52 -2.81
N LYS A 23 19.80 0.69 -2.34
CA LYS A 23 20.69 -0.45 -2.04
C LYS A 23 20.30 -1.19 -0.76
N THR A 24 19.71 -0.48 0.19
CA THR A 24 19.34 -0.93 1.54
C THR A 24 17.83 -1.18 1.69
N LEU A 25 17.12 -1.44 0.57
CA LEU A 25 15.67 -1.57 0.57
C LEU A 25 15.14 -2.58 1.60
N LYS A 26 15.81 -3.72 1.73
CA LYS A 26 15.39 -4.79 2.64
C LYS A 26 15.57 -4.40 4.11
N GLU A 27 16.66 -3.74 4.43
CA GLU A 27 16.96 -3.23 5.77
C GLU A 27 15.98 -2.13 6.17
N GLU A 28 15.69 -1.21 5.26
CA GLU A 28 14.72 -0.13 5.47
C GLU A 28 13.30 -0.70 5.71
N CYS A 29 12.89 -1.68 4.91
CA CYS A 29 11.61 -2.34 5.10
C CYS A 29 11.54 -3.06 6.46
N ARG A 30 12.61 -3.74 6.89
CA ARG A 30 12.68 -4.41 8.20
C ARG A 30 12.64 -3.45 9.39
N ALA A 31 13.13 -2.23 9.23
CA ALA A 31 13.11 -1.21 10.26
C ALA A 31 11.75 -0.51 10.37
N ALA A 32 10.96 -0.51 9.31
CA ALA A 32 9.72 0.25 9.25
C ALA A 32 8.60 -0.34 10.12
N ASP A 33 7.86 0.52 10.82
CA ASP A 33 6.62 0.16 11.52
C ASP A 33 5.44 0.05 10.56
N ILE A 34 5.45 0.89 9.53
CA ILE A 34 4.42 0.94 8.48
C ILE A 34 5.11 0.86 7.13
N ILE A 35 4.71 -0.08 6.28
CA ILE A 35 5.18 -0.19 4.90
C ILE A 35 4.03 0.12 3.97
N ILE A 36 4.25 1.07 3.06
CA ILE A 36 3.32 1.37 1.97
C ILE A 36 3.96 0.86 0.68
N ALA A 37 3.45 -0.26 0.17
CA ALA A 37 3.93 -0.88 -1.05
C ALA A 37 3.16 -0.32 -2.26
N ALA A 38 3.87 0.36 -3.15
CA ALA A 38 3.32 0.96 -4.37
C ALA A 38 4.35 0.85 -5.51
N ILE A 39 4.80 -0.37 -5.78
CA ILE A 39 5.93 -0.69 -6.67
C ILE A 39 5.42 -1.03 -8.07
N GLY A 40 4.24 -1.68 -8.14
CA GLY A 40 3.69 -2.24 -9.38
C GLY A 40 4.37 -3.55 -9.80
N SER A 41 4.98 -4.27 -8.85
CA SER A 41 5.63 -5.56 -9.06
C SER A 41 4.95 -6.61 -8.19
N PRO A 42 4.23 -7.59 -8.79
CA PRO A 42 3.47 -8.58 -8.04
C PRO A 42 4.34 -9.35 -7.03
N GLU A 43 3.84 -9.46 -5.80
CA GLU A 43 4.42 -10.29 -4.73
C GLU A 43 5.91 -9.98 -4.42
N PHE A 44 6.34 -8.73 -4.68
CA PHE A 44 7.73 -8.31 -4.47
C PHE A 44 8.12 -8.27 -2.99
N VAL A 45 7.21 -7.79 -2.13
CA VAL A 45 7.48 -7.71 -0.68
C VAL A 45 7.20 -9.06 -0.05
N THR A 46 8.24 -9.70 0.47
CA THR A 46 8.24 -11.03 1.08
C THR A 46 8.37 -10.97 2.60
N ALA A 47 8.08 -12.06 3.28
CA ALA A 47 8.10 -12.14 4.75
C ALA A 47 9.44 -11.79 5.38
N ASP A 48 10.54 -12.01 4.68
CA ASP A 48 11.89 -11.69 5.13
C ASP A 48 12.25 -10.20 5.02
N MET A 49 11.39 -9.40 4.38
CA MET A 49 11.48 -7.94 4.29
C MET A 49 10.65 -7.21 5.35
N VAL A 50 9.87 -7.93 6.15
CA VAL A 50 8.90 -7.33 7.07
C VAL A 50 9.22 -7.76 8.49
N LYS A 51 9.22 -6.82 9.45
CA LYS A 51 9.32 -7.14 10.87
C LYS A 51 7.99 -7.61 11.44
N ASP A 52 8.04 -8.34 12.54
CA ASP A 52 6.84 -8.81 13.25
C ASP A 52 6.05 -7.61 13.80
N GLY A 53 4.74 -7.66 13.66
CA GLY A 53 3.83 -6.63 14.11
C GLY A 53 3.74 -5.39 13.20
N ALA A 54 4.41 -5.36 12.05
CA ALA A 54 4.32 -4.24 11.12
C ALA A 54 2.90 -4.06 10.55
N VAL A 55 2.60 -2.86 10.12
CA VAL A 55 1.40 -2.50 9.36
C VAL A 55 1.75 -2.41 7.88
N ILE A 56 1.00 -3.10 7.03
CA ILE A 56 1.24 -3.09 5.58
C ILE A 56 0.05 -2.51 4.84
N VAL A 57 0.31 -1.49 4.02
CA VAL A 57 -0.64 -0.92 3.08
C VAL A 57 -0.20 -1.27 1.66
N ASP A 58 -0.81 -2.29 1.09
CA ASP A 58 -0.55 -2.71 -0.28
C ASP A 58 -1.43 -1.92 -1.26
N VAL A 59 -0.81 -1.03 -2.02
CA VAL A 59 -1.45 -0.21 -3.06
C VAL A 59 -1.34 -0.87 -4.42
N GLY A 60 -0.50 -1.90 -4.54
CA GLY A 60 -0.27 -2.64 -5.78
C GLY A 60 -1.56 -3.26 -6.30
N THR A 61 -1.76 -3.17 -7.60
CA THR A 61 -2.89 -3.81 -8.28
C THR A 61 -2.44 -4.25 -9.67
N THR A 62 -1.97 -5.47 -9.77
CA THR A 62 -1.47 -6.04 -11.02
C THR A 62 -2.33 -7.22 -11.45
N ARG A 63 -2.64 -7.30 -12.74
CA ARG A 63 -3.31 -8.46 -13.34
C ARG A 63 -2.27 -9.51 -13.67
N VAL A 64 -2.40 -10.69 -13.08
CA VAL A 64 -1.57 -11.84 -13.41
C VAL A 64 -2.43 -12.93 -14.08
N PRO A 65 -1.90 -13.67 -15.05
CA PRO A 65 -2.63 -14.77 -15.68
C PRO A 65 -3.06 -15.81 -14.63
N ASP A 66 -4.32 -16.27 -14.73
CA ASP A 66 -4.86 -17.30 -13.85
C ASP A 66 -5.92 -18.12 -14.62
N ALA A 67 -5.51 -19.31 -15.04
CA ALA A 67 -6.36 -20.22 -15.82
C ALA A 67 -7.57 -20.77 -15.02
N THR A 68 -7.58 -20.64 -13.68
CA THR A 68 -8.69 -21.07 -12.83
C THR A 68 -9.84 -20.08 -12.80
N ARG A 69 -9.61 -18.85 -13.24
CA ARG A 69 -10.61 -17.80 -13.28
C ARG A 69 -11.28 -17.71 -14.65
N LYS A 70 -12.60 -17.52 -14.67
CA LYS A 70 -13.37 -17.31 -15.91
C LYS A 70 -12.84 -16.11 -16.74
N SER A 71 -12.26 -15.11 -16.10
CA SER A 71 -11.66 -13.94 -16.75
C SER A 71 -10.25 -14.19 -17.29
N GLY A 72 -9.63 -15.34 -17.00
CA GLY A 72 -8.24 -15.64 -17.33
C GLY A 72 -7.20 -14.90 -16.49
N PHE A 73 -7.62 -14.07 -15.52
CA PHE A 73 -6.74 -13.22 -14.70
C PHE A 73 -7.18 -13.19 -13.25
N ARG A 74 -6.22 -13.02 -12.35
CA ARG A 74 -6.44 -12.59 -10.96
C ARG A 74 -5.76 -11.25 -10.71
N LEU A 75 -6.29 -10.49 -9.76
CA LEU A 75 -5.61 -9.31 -9.22
C LEU A 75 -4.72 -9.74 -8.06
N THR A 76 -3.51 -9.25 -8.05
CA THR A 76 -2.57 -9.43 -6.94
C THR A 76 -1.91 -8.10 -6.58
N GLY A 77 -1.52 -7.97 -5.32
CA GLY A 77 -0.78 -6.83 -4.83
C GLY A 77 0.73 -6.95 -5.01
N ASP A 78 1.44 -5.97 -4.50
CA ASP A 78 2.89 -5.94 -4.47
C ASP A 78 3.46 -6.77 -3.30
N VAL A 79 2.60 -7.20 -2.37
CA VAL A 79 2.99 -7.97 -1.19
C VAL A 79 2.59 -9.42 -1.35
N LYS A 80 3.47 -10.35 -1.00
CA LYS A 80 3.18 -11.78 -0.96
C LYS A 80 2.33 -12.10 0.27
N PHE A 81 1.02 -11.89 0.12
CA PHE A 81 0.05 -11.82 1.20
C PHE A 81 0.11 -13.01 2.16
N ASP A 82 0.11 -14.24 1.61
CA ASP A 82 0.03 -15.46 2.42
C ASP A 82 1.23 -15.66 3.37
N GLU A 83 2.42 -15.17 2.97
CA GLU A 83 3.64 -15.25 3.78
C GLU A 83 3.77 -14.09 4.77
N VAL A 84 3.27 -12.91 4.40
CA VAL A 84 3.46 -11.67 5.15
C VAL A 84 2.37 -11.46 6.18
N ALA A 85 1.12 -11.82 5.86
CA ALA A 85 -0.03 -11.62 6.74
C ALA A 85 0.14 -12.20 8.16
N PRO A 86 0.69 -13.41 8.35
CA PRO A 86 0.88 -13.96 9.70
C PRO A 86 1.84 -13.15 10.60
N LYS A 87 2.71 -12.32 9.99
CA LYS A 87 3.69 -11.50 10.71
C LYS A 87 3.17 -10.11 11.05
N CYS A 88 2.14 -9.65 10.36
CA CYS A 88 1.65 -8.29 10.45
C CYS A 88 0.61 -8.12 11.56
N SER A 89 0.56 -6.93 12.16
CA SER A 89 -0.60 -6.53 12.96
C SER A 89 -1.79 -6.17 12.09
N PHE A 90 -1.54 -5.52 10.94
CA PHE A 90 -2.55 -5.20 9.93
C PHE A 90 -1.94 -5.30 8.53
N ILE A 91 -2.72 -5.80 7.58
CA ILE A 91 -2.37 -5.83 6.16
C ILE A 91 -3.62 -5.63 5.31
N THR A 92 -3.53 -4.77 4.29
CA THR A 92 -4.62 -4.59 3.34
C THR A 92 -4.64 -5.72 2.31
N PRO A 93 -5.80 -6.36 2.06
CA PRO A 93 -5.90 -7.37 1.01
C PRO A 93 -5.92 -6.74 -0.39
N VAL A 94 -5.53 -7.48 -1.40
CA VAL A 94 -5.72 -7.14 -2.81
C VAL A 94 -6.37 -8.33 -3.52
N PRO A 95 -7.56 -8.14 -4.11
CA PRO A 95 -8.44 -6.95 -4.12
C PRO A 95 -9.17 -6.73 -2.79
N GLY A 96 -9.81 -5.56 -2.67
CA GLY A 96 -10.74 -5.24 -1.57
C GLY A 96 -10.15 -4.36 -0.46
N GLY A 97 -8.86 -4.02 -0.52
CA GLY A 97 -8.21 -3.11 0.43
C GLY A 97 -8.25 -1.64 0.00
N VAL A 98 -7.14 -1.14 -0.53
CA VAL A 98 -6.95 0.29 -0.88
C VAL A 98 -7.87 0.75 -2.03
N GLY A 99 -8.16 -0.12 -3.01
CA GLY A 99 -8.98 0.24 -4.18
C GLY A 99 -10.34 0.86 -3.83
N PRO A 100 -11.20 0.21 -3.04
CA PRO A 100 -12.48 0.77 -2.59
C PRO A 100 -12.34 2.10 -1.84
N MET A 101 -11.30 2.28 -1.05
CA MET A 101 -11.03 3.52 -0.32
C MET A 101 -10.67 4.67 -1.26
N THR A 102 -9.99 4.39 -2.36
CA THR A 102 -9.70 5.38 -3.41
C THR A 102 -10.99 5.93 -4.02
N ILE A 103 -11.95 5.06 -4.32
CA ILE A 103 -13.25 5.46 -4.86
C ILE A 103 -14.01 6.32 -3.85
N CYS A 104 -14.06 5.89 -2.58
CA CYS A 104 -14.70 6.63 -1.51
C CYS A 104 -14.10 8.04 -1.35
N SER A 105 -12.76 8.15 -1.37
CA SER A 105 -12.05 9.42 -1.28
C SER A 105 -12.34 10.32 -2.48
N LEU A 106 -12.40 9.76 -3.68
CA LEU A 106 -12.76 10.51 -4.89
C LEU A 106 -14.17 11.10 -4.78
N MET A 107 -15.15 10.30 -4.36
CA MET A 107 -16.53 10.77 -4.18
C MET A 107 -16.61 11.88 -3.13
N LYS A 108 -15.92 11.71 -2.00
CA LYS A 108 -15.85 12.72 -0.94
C LYS A 108 -15.22 14.04 -1.45
N ASN A 109 -14.12 13.95 -2.18
CA ASN A 109 -13.44 15.12 -2.74
C ASN A 109 -14.29 15.81 -3.80
N THR A 110 -15.01 15.05 -4.63
CA THR A 110 -15.95 15.61 -5.62
C THR A 110 -17.09 16.37 -4.97
N LEU A 111 -17.65 15.82 -3.89
CA LEU A 111 -18.70 16.49 -3.12
C LEU A 111 -18.18 17.80 -2.48
N ALA A 112 -17.00 17.75 -1.86
CA ALA A 112 -16.39 18.93 -1.24
C ALA A 112 -16.06 20.02 -2.27
N ALA A 113 -15.58 19.64 -3.44
CA ALA A 113 -15.36 20.56 -4.56
C ALA A 113 -16.67 21.19 -5.05
N GLY A 114 -17.73 20.39 -5.22
CA GLY A 114 -19.07 20.87 -5.60
C GLY A 114 -19.66 21.86 -4.59
N LYS A 115 -19.40 21.65 -3.30
CA LYS A 115 -19.78 22.58 -2.23
C LYS A 115 -18.84 23.79 -2.11
N LYS A 116 -17.80 23.87 -2.92
CA LYS A 116 -16.76 24.93 -2.89
C LYS A 116 -16.01 25.01 -1.55
N GLU A 117 -15.91 23.92 -0.82
CA GLU A 117 -15.22 23.89 0.48
C GLU A 117 -13.71 24.18 0.37
N TYR A 118 -13.11 23.90 -0.79
CA TYR A 118 -11.69 24.12 -1.09
C TYR A 118 -11.40 25.44 -1.81
N TYR A 119 -12.43 26.16 -2.25
CA TYR A 119 -12.28 27.42 -3.00
C TYR A 119 -13.00 28.52 -2.23
N LYS A 120 -12.24 29.32 -1.55
CA LYS A 120 -12.71 30.55 -0.94
C LYS A 120 -12.51 31.74 -1.87
#